data_f6174c74e6d1b7012c2e4fa7c3f51f99
#
_entry.id   f6174c74e6d1b7012c2e4fa7c3f51f99
#
_cell.length_a   1.000
_cell.length_b   1.000
_cell.length_c   1.000
_cell.angle_alpha   90.00
_cell.angle_beta   90.00
_cell.angle_gamma   90.00
#
_symmetry.space_group_name_H-M   'P 1'
#
loop_
_entity.id
_entity.type
_entity.pdbx_description
1 polymer ?
#
loop_
_entity_poly.entity_id
_entity_poly.type
_entity_poly.pdbx_seq_one_letter_code
_entity_poly.pdbx_strand_id
1 'polypeptide(L)'
;MARTRYLVCYDICDPKRLRQVAKTCESFGQRLQYSVFECPLDDLRFEKLRSALDEIIKHDDDQVMFVSLGPDGGKHIFRIETIGQPYIERSRVTIV
;
A
#
# COMPACT_ATOMS: atom_id res chain seq x y z
N MET A 1 -9.44 -19.21 -2.73
CA MET A 1 -8.92 -18.54 -1.56
C MET A 1 -9.54 -17.17 -1.43
N ALA A 2 -9.86 -16.79 -0.22
CA ALA A 2 -10.48 -15.50 0.03
C ALA A 2 -9.49 -14.36 -0.24
N ARG A 3 -9.98 -13.31 -0.83
CA ARG A 3 -9.18 -12.11 -1.08
C ARG A 3 -9.56 -11.02 -0.09
N THR A 4 -8.55 -10.28 0.32
CA THR A 4 -8.70 -9.08 1.13
C THR A 4 -8.50 -7.88 0.22
N ARG A 5 -9.33 -6.87 0.38
CA ARG A 5 -9.15 -5.62 -0.35
C ARG A 5 -8.16 -4.75 0.40
N TYR A 6 -7.12 -4.35 -0.30
CA TYR A 6 -6.10 -3.45 0.25
C TYR A 6 -6.10 -2.13 -0.48
N LEU A 7 -5.89 -1.07 0.27
CA LEU A 7 -5.41 0.17 -0.32
C LEU A 7 -3.90 0.15 -0.19
N VAL A 8 -3.21 0.37 -1.29
CA VAL A 8 -1.76 0.49 -1.32
C VAL A 8 -1.45 1.95 -1.59
N CYS A 9 -0.90 2.62 -0.60
CA CYS A 9 -0.62 4.04 -0.64
C CYS A 9 0.88 4.23 -0.52
N TYR A 10 1.45 5.09 -1.34
CA TYR A 10 2.90 5.23 -1.30
C TYR A 10 3.35 6.68 -1.41
N ASP A 11 4.49 6.94 -0.81
CA ASP A 11 5.18 8.22 -0.85
C ASP A 11 6.63 7.91 -1.20
N ILE A 12 7.00 8.19 -2.44
CA ILE A 12 8.30 7.81 -3.00
C ILE A 12 9.05 9.07 -3.41
N CYS A 13 10.27 9.22 -2.91
CA CYS A 13 11.03 10.46 -3.07
C CYS A 13 11.79 10.59 -4.39
N ASP A 14 11.88 9.52 -5.16
CA ASP A 14 12.62 9.52 -6.41
C ASP A 14 11.70 9.24 -7.60
N PRO A 15 11.77 10.03 -8.69
CA PRO A 15 10.87 9.83 -9.83
C PRO A 15 10.99 8.47 -10.50
N LYS A 16 12.17 7.91 -10.55
CA LYS A 16 12.38 6.60 -11.19
C LYS A 16 11.76 5.49 -10.34
N ARG A 17 12.01 5.53 -9.03
CA ARG A 17 11.39 4.56 -8.12
C ARG A 17 9.87 4.73 -8.06
N LEU A 18 9.39 5.97 -8.13
CA LEU A 18 7.96 6.25 -8.16
C LEU A 18 7.29 5.54 -9.34
N ARG A 19 7.87 5.63 -10.53
CA ARG A 19 7.33 4.96 -11.71
C ARG A 19 7.36 3.44 -11.58
N GLN A 20 8.43 2.91 -10.99
CA GLN A 20 8.55 1.46 -10.78
C GLN A 20 7.52 0.96 -9.80
N VAL A 21 7.28 1.69 -8.71
CA VAL A 21 6.27 1.34 -7.72
C VAL A 21 4.88 1.37 -8.35
N ALA A 22 4.55 2.42 -9.08
CA ALA A 22 3.26 2.53 -9.73
C ALA A 22 3.03 1.39 -10.73
N LYS A 23 4.02 1.09 -11.54
CA LYS A 23 3.93 0.01 -12.53
C LYS A 23 3.75 -1.35 -11.88
N THR A 24 4.43 -1.58 -10.77
CA THR A 24 4.27 -2.82 -10.01
C THR A 24 2.86 -2.93 -9.43
N CYS A 25 2.35 -1.87 -8.83
CA CYS A 25 1.00 -1.86 -8.29
C CYS A 25 -0.06 -2.09 -9.37
N GLU A 26 0.14 -1.57 -10.58
CA GLU A 26 -0.78 -1.79 -11.69
C GLU A 26 -0.97 -3.26 -12.02
N SER A 27 0.05 -4.08 -11.78
CA SER A 27 -0.03 -5.51 -12.01
C SER A 27 -0.88 -6.24 -10.99
N PHE A 28 -1.21 -5.59 -9.87
CA PHE A 28 -1.93 -6.23 -8.76
C PHE A 28 -3.27 -5.59 -8.48
N GLY A 29 -3.56 -4.45 -9.05
CA GLY A 29 -4.81 -3.77 -8.76
C GLY A 29 -5.07 -2.58 -9.65
N GLN A 30 -5.95 -1.70 -9.19
CA GLN A 30 -6.46 -0.59 -9.96
C GLN A 30 -6.14 0.72 -9.26
N ARG A 31 -5.64 1.69 -10.03
CA ARG A 31 -5.34 3.00 -9.50
C ARG A 31 -6.62 3.75 -9.13
N LEU A 32 -6.67 4.26 -7.91
CA LEU A 32 -7.76 5.12 -7.45
C LEU A 32 -7.36 6.59 -7.44
N GLN A 33 -6.15 6.87 -7.04
CA GLN A 33 -5.58 8.21 -7.00
C GLN A 33 -4.13 8.12 -7.41
N TYR A 34 -3.47 9.27 -7.48
CA TYR A 34 -2.11 9.35 -8.00
C TYR A 34 -1.15 8.34 -7.37
N SER A 35 -1.21 8.18 -6.05
CA SER A 35 -0.35 7.26 -5.31
C SER A 35 -1.16 6.29 -4.46
N VAL A 36 -2.36 5.94 -4.92
CA VAL A 36 -3.25 5.03 -4.21
C VAL A 36 -3.82 4.01 -5.18
N PHE A 37 -3.61 2.74 -4.86
CA PHE A 37 -4.17 1.62 -5.61
C PHE A 37 -5.07 0.79 -4.72
N GLU A 38 -6.14 0.25 -5.29
CA GLU A 38 -6.93 -0.78 -4.65
C GLU A 38 -6.53 -2.12 -5.23
N CYS A 39 -6.09 -3.02 -4.35
CA CYS A 39 -5.60 -4.32 -4.77
C CYS A 39 -6.34 -5.42 -4.01
N PRO A 40 -7.12 -6.27 -4.70
CA PRO A 40 -7.71 -7.45 -4.08
C PRO A 40 -6.65 -8.56 -4.06
N LEU A 41 -6.18 -8.93 -2.87
CA LEU A 41 -5.05 -9.83 -2.72
C LEU A 41 -5.37 -10.95 -1.76
N ASP A 42 -5.06 -12.20 -2.15
CA ASP A 42 -4.93 -13.29 -1.21
C ASP A 42 -3.55 -13.19 -0.52
N ASP A 43 -3.29 -14.06 0.42
CA ASP A 43 -2.04 -14.00 1.19
C ASP A 43 -0.80 -14.13 0.30
N LEU A 44 -0.85 -15.00 -0.69
CA LEU A 44 0.28 -15.22 -1.60
C LEU A 44 0.54 -13.98 -2.45
N ARG A 45 -0.50 -13.39 -3.02
CA ARG A 45 -0.37 -12.20 -3.85
C ARG A 45 0.07 -11.00 -3.03
N PHE A 46 -0.40 -10.90 -1.80
CA PHE A 46 0.04 -9.83 -0.89
C PHE A 46 1.56 -9.92 -0.67
N GLU A 47 2.07 -11.11 -0.36
CA GLU A 47 3.50 -11.29 -0.15
C GLU A 47 4.30 -11.02 -1.42
N LYS A 48 3.79 -11.39 -2.58
CA LYS A 48 4.45 -11.10 -3.85
C LYS A 48 4.55 -9.61 -4.10
N LEU A 49 3.46 -8.88 -3.89
CA LEU A 49 3.45 -7.44 -4.07
C LEU A 49 4.38 -6.76 -3.06
N ARG A 50 4.29 -7.15 -1.80
CA ARG A 50 5.10 -6.60 -0.73
C ARG A 50 6.58 -6.80 -1.02
N SER A 51 6.99 -8.01 -1.40
CA SER A 51 8.38 -8.31 -1.74
C SER A 51 8.87 -7.50 -2.94
N ALA A 52 8.06 -7.40 -3.97
CA ALA A 52 8.43 -6.64 -5.16
C ALA A 52 8.64 -5.16 -4.84
N LEU A 53 7.76 -4.57 -4.05
CA LEU A 53 7.90 -3.17 -3.65
C LEU A 53 9.08 -2.96 -2.70
N ASP A 54 9.30 -3.91 -1.80
CA ASP A 54 10.42 -3.83 -0.85
C ASP A 54 11.78 -3.77 -1.57
N GLU A 55 11.91 -4.43 -2.71
CA GLU A 55 13.13 -4.40 -3.51
C GLU A 55 13.32 -3.08 -4.26
N ILE A 56 12.24 -2.36 -4.54
CA ILE A 56 12.31 -1.12 -5.31
C ILE A 56 12.63 0.08 -4.45
N ILE A 57 12.01 0.17 -3.27
CA ILE A 57 12.03 1.38 -2.46
C ILE A 57 13.37 1.58 -1.75
N LYS A 58 13.63 2.82 -1.38
CA LYS A 58 14.72 3.18 -0.50
C LYS A 58 14.15 3.40 0.90
N HIS A 59 14.48 2.51 1.82
CA HIS A 59 13.80 2.41 3.12
C HIS A 59 13.95 3.67 3.98
N ASP A 60 15.02 4.43 3.79
CA ASP A 60 15.24 5.66 4.55
C ASP A 60 14.40 6.83 4.05
N ASP A 61 13.98 6.79 2.81
CA ASP A 61 13.34 7.93 2.16
C ASP A 61 11.87 7.68 1.81
N ASP A 62 11.53 6.43 1.51
CA ASP A 62 10.25 6.07 0.93
C ASP A 62 9.33 5.38 1.94
N GLN A 63 8.04 5.41 1.66
CA GLN A 63 7.06 4.66 2.44
C GLN A 63 6.06 4.01 1.50
N VAL A 64 5.72 2.77 1.77
CA VAL A 64 4.55 2.12 1.18
C VAL A 64 3.67 1.64 2.32
N MET A 65 2.41 1.99 2.26
CA MET A 65 1.45 1.70 3.31
C MET A 65 0.37 0.79 2.73
N PHE A 66 0.10 -0.31 3.42
CA PHE A 66 -0.95 -1.26 3.05
C PHE A 66 -2.07 -1.14 4.07
N VAL A 67 -3.25 -0.76 3.62
CA VAL A 67 -4.41 -0.62 4.50
C VAL A 67 -5.40 -1.72 4.14
N SER A 68 -5.62 -2.64 5.06
CA SER A 68 -6.58 -3.71 4.86
C SER A 68 -8.00 -3.17 5.06
N LEU A 69 -8.82 -3.35 4.06
CA LEU A 69 -10.24 -3.01 4.12
C LEU A 69 -11.11 -4.21 4.49
N GLY A 70 -10.48 -5.35 4.72
CA GLY A 70 -11.18 -6.57 5.05
C GLY A 70 -11.66 -7.34 3.82
N PRO A 71 -12.27 -8.50 4.04
CA PRO A 71 -12.78 -9.31 2.95
C PRO A 71 -14.04 -8.69 2.35
N ASP A 72 -14.31 -9.02 1.09
CA ASP A 72 -15.54 -8.59 0.44
C ASP A 72 -16.76 -9.11 1.23
N GLY A 73 -17.66 -8.20 1.58
CA GLY A 73 -18.89 -8.52 2.29
C GLY A 73 -18.72 -8.89 3.75
N GLY A 74 -17.53 -8.72 4.33
CA GLY A 74 -17.26 -9.07 5.72
C GLY A 74 -17.18 -7.87 6.63
N LYS A 75 -16.95 -8.13 7.92
CA LYS A 75 -16.67 -7.09 8.89
C LYS A 75 -15.28 -6.54 8.65
N HIS A 76 -15.15 -5.24 8.73
CA HIS A 76 -13.90 -4.58 8.44
C HIS A 76 -13.11 -4.35 9.72
N ILE A 77 -11.88 -4.84 9.69
CA ILE A 77 -10.88 -4.50 10.69
C ILE A 77 -9.79 -3.77 9.92
N PHE A 78 -9.61 -2.50 10.24
CA PHE A 78 -8.55 -1.74 9.59
C PHE A 78 -7.21 -2.17 10.14
N ARG A 79 -6.32 -2.51 9.22
CA ARG A 79 -4.95 -2.84 9.57
C ARG A 79 -4.02 -2.07 8.65
N ILE A 80 -3.06 -1.37 9.23
CA ILE A 80 -2.08 -0.60 8.48
C ILE A 80 -0.72 -1.25 8.64
N GLU A 81 -0.10 -1.60 7.52
CA GLU A 81 1.27 -2.12 7.49
C GLU A 81 2.08 -1.25 6.53
N THR A 82 3.33 -1.00 6.87
CA THR A 82 4.21 -0.18 6.05
C THR A 82 5.53 -0.87 5.80
N ILE A 83 6.14 -0.52 4.69
CA ILE A 83 7.55 -0.79 4.43
C ILE A 83 8.20 0.55 4.11
N GLY A 84 9.47 0.70 4.49
CA GLY A 84 10.16 1.98 4.39
C GLY A 84 9.97 2.78 5.68
N GLN A 85 9.62 4.05 5.53
CA GLN A 85 9.36 4.91 6.68
C GLN A 85 8.15 4.42 7.46
N PRO A 86 8.18 4.50 8.80
CA PRO A 86 7.04 4.05 9.60
C PRO A 86 5.83 4.97 9.47
N TYR A 87 4.66 4.38 9.67
CA TYR A 87 3.44 5.15 9.81
C TYR A 87 3.44 5.83 11.17
N ILE A 88 3.18 7.12 11.17
CA ILE A 88 3.09 7.89 12.41
C ILE A 88 1.65 8.33 12.57
N GLU A 89 1.00 7.84 13.61
CA GLU A 89 -0.35 8.25 13.92
C GLU A 89 -0.33 9.69 14.40
N ARG A 90 -1.12 10.52 13.73
CA ARG A 90 -1.20 11.93 14.09
C ARG A 90 -2.30 12.14 15.11
N SER A 91 -2.04 13.02 16.07
CA SER A 91 -3.07 13.37 17.03
C SER A 91 -4.23 14.07 16.31
N ARG A 92 -5.42 13.92 16.86
CA ARG A 92 -6.64 14.44 16.26
C ARG A 92 -6.83 15.93 16.48
N VAL A 93 -5.83 16.70 16.25
CA VAL A 93 -6.06 18.14 16.23
C VAL A 93 -6.60 18.44 14.85
N THR A 94 -7.85 18.72 14.79
CA THR A 94 -8.47 19.10 13.55
C THR A 94 -8.18 20.55 13.29
N ILE A 95 -7.39 20.78 12.30
CA ILE A 95 -7.21 22.14 11.78
C ILE A 95 -8.01 22.19 10.51
N VAL A 96 -8.98 23.02 10.54
CA VAL A 96 -9.79 23.23 9.35
C VAL A 96 -9.32 24.46 8.62
#